data_b506e0d3234a4ce723ee4b70f00fb011
#
_entry.id   b506e0d3234a4ce723ee4b70f00fb011
#
_cell.length_a   1.000
_cell.length_b   1.000
_cell.length_c   1.000
_cell.angle_alpha   90.00
_cell.angle_beta   90.00
_cell.angle_gamma   90.00
#
_symmetry.space_group_name_H-M   'P 1'
#
loop_
_entity.id
_entity.type
_entity.pdbx_description
1 polymer ?
#
loop_
_entity_poly.entity_id
_entity_poly.type
_entity_poly.pdbx_seq_one_letter_code
_entity_poly.pdbx_strand_id
1 'polypeptide(L)'
;GAGAAGRCGAGVGGQLGLKALVLDHSENVAEKVRTSGGGRANFTNVDVTAANFLSENPRFAKSALSRFTPADFVALVKKHGIAFHEKHKGQLFCDRSAEDLIAMLLAECAAGGVERWQPCGVKNIRFLASSPYGSCASSYEIDSDRGTIQCGAVVIASGGLSIPKIGATDFGYRVAKQFDLPVVTPRPALVPLTFDEAAWAPFSQLSGLSLPVS
;
A
#
# COMPACT_ATOMS: atom_id res chain seq x y z
N GLY A 1 8.54 -1.57 -0.50
CA GLY A 1 7.64 -0.46 -0.83
C GLY A 1 7.26 0.37 0.38
N ALA A 2 7.36 1.68 0.29
CA ALA A 2 7.08 2.65 1.35
C ALA A 2 5.70 3.33 1.20
N GLY A 3 4.75 2.64 0.61
CA GLY A 3 3.34 3.03 0.60
C GLY A 3 2.68 2.81 1.96
N ALA A 4 1.34 2.88 2.03
CA ALA A 4 0.58 2.70 3.26
C ALA A 4 0.93 1.37 3.97
N ALA A 5 0.83 0.24 3.27
CA ALA A 5 1.08 -1.09 3.84
C ALA A 5 2.50 -1.25 4.38
N GLY A 6 3.52 -0.82 3.62
CA GLY A 6 4.91 -0.93 4.03
C GLY A 6 5.23 -0.10 5.27
N ARG A 7 4.71 1.12 5.35
CA ARG A 7 4.91 1.99 6.52
C ARG A 7 4.14 1.51 7.74
N CYS A 8 2.88 1.09 7.59
CA CYS A 8 2.13 0.50 8.68
C CYS A 8 2.84 -0.74 9.24
N GLY A 9 3.25 -1.68 8.36
CA GLY A 9 3.94 -2.88 8.79
C GLY A 9 5.28 -2.60 9.45
N ALA A 10 6.09 -1.69 8.91
CA ALA A 10 7.37 -1.32 9.47
C ALA A 10 7.22 -0.58 10.81
N GLY A 11 6.28 0.38 10.89
CA GLY A 11 6.00 1.11 12.12
C GLY A 11 5.59 0.17 13.27
N VAL A 12 4.63 -0.72 13.01
CA VAL A 12 4.21 -1.73 13.98
C VAL A 12 5.37 -2.65 14.37
N GLY A 13 6.12 -3.17 13.38
CA GLY A 13 7.27 -4.02 13.65
C GLY A 13 8.33 -3.33 14.51
N GLY A 14 8.65 -2.07 14.20
CA GLY A 14 9.59 -1.27 14.97
C GLY A 14 9.12 -1.02 16.41
N GLN A 15 7.86 -0.67 16.60
CA GLN A 15 7.27 -0.47 17.94
C GLN A 15 7.21 -1.77 18.75
N LEU A 16 7.23 -2.94 18.10
CA LEU A 16 7.39 -4.25 18.74
C LEU A 16 8.86 -4.66 18.99
N GLY A 17 9.81 -3.76 18.73
CA GLY A 17 11.24 -3.98 18.99
C GLY A 17 12.01 -4.62 17.84
N LEU A 18 11.43 -4.77 16.65
CA LEU A 18 12.14 -5.29 15.48
C LEU A 18 12.94 -4.16 14.80
N LYS A 19 14.15 -4.45 14.35
CA LYS A 19 14.88 -3.54 13.45
C LYS A 19 14.23 -3.60 12.08
N ALA A 20 13.62 -2.51 11.65
CA ALA A 20 12.92 -2.42 10.39
C ALA A 20 13.56 -1.39 9.45
N LEU A 21 13.78 -1.80 8.18
CA LEU A 21 14.23 -0.94 7.11
C LEU A 21 13.19 -0.93 5.99
N VAL A 22 12.78 0.24 5.55
CA VAL A 22 11.84 0.42 4.44
C VAL A 22 12.59 0.92 3.21
N LEU A 23 12.44 0.20 2.11
CA LEU A 23 13.02 0.52 0.80
C LEU A 23 11.89 0.93 -0.17
N ASP A 24 12.10 2.00 -0.92
CA ASP A 24 11.20 2.41 -2.00
C ASP A 24 11.97 3.10 -3.13
N HIS A 25 11.66 2.73 -4.36
CA HIS A 25 12.29 3.31 -5.55
C HIS A 25 11.79 4.73 -5.88
N SER A 26 10.59 5.09 -5.39
CA SER A 26 9.97 6.38 -5.68
C SER A 26 10.67 7.51 -4.93
N GLU A 27 10.86 8.64 -5.60
CA GLU A 27 11.32 9.88 -4.96
C GLU A 27 10.26 10.45 -4.02
N ASN A 28 8.99 10.32 -4.42
CA ASN A 28 7.87 10.86 -3.67
C ASN A 28 7.38 9.90 -2.60
N VAL A 29 7.14 10.43 -1.42
CA VAL A 29 6.65 9.67 -0.27
C VAL A 29 5.17 9.34 -0.44
N ALA A 30 4.84 8.03 -0.45
CA ALA A 30 3.47 7.53 -0.42
C ALA A 30 2.55 8.14 -1.51
N GLU A 31 3.04 8.26 -2.73
CA GLU A 31 2.39 8.97 -3.85
C GLU A 31 0.94 8.51 -4.09
N LYS A 32 0.68 7.21 -3.97
CA LYS A 32 -0.68 6.68 -4.12
C LYS A 32 -1.63 7.14 -3.00
N VAL A 33 -1.13 7.35 -1.80
CA VAL A 33 -1.93 7.93 -0.70
C VAL A 33 -2.21 9.39 -1.00
N ARG A 34 -1.18 10.14 -1.42
CA ARG A 34 -1.25 11.56 -1.77
C ARG A 34 -2.32 11.88 -2.80
N THR A 35 -2.40 11.06 -3.85
CA THR A 35 -3.35 11.26 -4.97
C THR A 35 -4.72 10.66 -4.72
N SER A 36 -4.89 9.83 -3.70
CA SER A 36 -6.17 9.18 -3.43
C SER A 36 -7.24 10.18 -2.98
N GLY A 37 -8.49 9.88 -3.35
CA GLY A 37 -9.62 10.72 -2.97
C GLY A 37 -9.53 12.18 -3.40
N GLY A 38 -8.88 12.47 -4.52
CA GLY A 38 -8.67 13.84 -5.00
C GLY A 38 -7.76 14.67 -4.09
N GLY A 39 -6.75 14.03 -3.47
CA GLY A 39 -5.81 14.66 -2.55
C GLY A 39 -6.27 14.74 -1.09
N ARG A 40 -7.46 14.21 -0.76
CA ARG A 40 -8.00 14.15 0.61
C ARG A 40 -7.97 12.75 1.23
N ALA A 41 -7.36 11.79 0.55
CA ALA A 41 -7.28 10.39 0.91
C ALA A 41 -8.62 9.78 1.38
N ASN A 42 -9.26 9.00 0.53
CA ASN A 42 -10.27 8.05 0.99
C ASN A 42 -9.56 6.94 1.77
N PHE A 43 -9.51 7.06 3.10
CA PHE A 43 -8.62 6.22 3.89
C PHE A 43 -9.25 4.95 4.42
N THR A 44 -10.57 4.93 4.60
CA THR A 44 -11.33 3.73 4.93
C THR A 44 -12.82 3.92 4.63
N ASN A 45 -13.58 2.84 4.86
CA ASN A 45 -15.04 2.85 4.85
C ASN A 45 -15.50 2.15 6.13
N VAL A 46 -16.51 2.68 6.81
CA VAL A 46 -17.00 2.15 8.09
C VAL A 46 -17.60 0.75 7.96
N ASP A 47 -18.13 0.41 6.78
CA ASP A 47 -18.82 -0.85 6.50
C ASP A 47 -17.93 -1.89 5.81
N VAL A 48 -16.60 -1.75 5.86
CA VAL A 48 -15.68 -2.72 5.23
C VAL A 48 -15.76 -4.07 5.90
N THR A 49 -16.10 -5.07 5.11
CA THR A 49 -16.08 -6.48 5.48
C THR A 49 -15.32 -7.31 4.46
N ALA A 50 -15.05 -8.57 4.75
CA ALA A 50 -14.41 -9.47 3.79
C ALA A 50 -15.22 -9.66 2.48
N ALA A 51 -16.53 -9.43 2.51
CA ALA A 51 -17.39 -9.51 1.33
C ALA A 51 -17.13 -8.40 0.29
N ASN A 52 -16.50 -7.31 0.70
CA ASN A 52 -16.14 -6.22 -0.20
C ASN A 52 -14.86 -6.49 -1.00
N PHE A 53 -14.14 -7.59 -0.70
CA PHE A 53 -12.90 -7.99 -1.38
C PHE A 53 -13.18 -9.15 -2.32
N LEU A 54 -13.36 -8.84 -3.59
CA LEU A 54 -13.68 -9.83 -4.63
C LEU A 54 -12.38 -10.48 -5.12
N SER A 55 -12.31 -11.79 -5.00
CA SER A 55 -11.21 -12.61 -5.50
C SER A 55 -11.62 -14.06 -5.66
N GLU A 56 -10.80 -14.88 -6.29
CA GLU A 56 -11.00 -16.34 -6.37
C GLU A 56 -10.93 -17.02 -4.98
N ASN A 57 -10.31 -16.37 -4.00
CA ASN A 57 -10.33 -16.79 -2.60
C ASN A 57 -11.09 -15.77 -1.72
N PRO A 58 -12.41 -15.90 -1.56
CA PRO A 58 -13.22 -14.94 -0.78
C PRO A 58 -12.88 -14.92 0.72
N ARG A 59 -12.09 -15.89 1.21
CA ARG A 59 -11.65 -15.96 2.61
C ARG A 59 -10.32 -15.25 2.86
N PHE A 60 -9.60 -14.87 1.81
CA PHE A 60 -8.24 -14.32 1.91
C PHE A 60 -8.16 -13.12 2.87
N ALA A 61 -9.10 -12.18 2.77
CA ALA A 61 -9.08 -10.95 3.57
C ALA A 61 -9.60 -11.13 5.01
N LYS A 62 -10.28 -12.23 5.35
CA LYS A 62 -10.97 -12.40 6.64
C LYS A 62 -10.04 -12.24 7.84
N SER A 63 -8.90 -12.93 7.84
CA SER A 63 -7.96 -12.90 8.97
C SER A 63 -7.35 -11.50 9.16
N ALA A 64 -6.99 -10.82 8.08
CA ALA A 64 -6.43 -9.47 8.17
C ALA A 64 -7.47 -8.48 8.73
N LEU A 65 -8.69 -8.49 8.19
CA LEU A 65 -9.76 -7.58 8.60
C LEU A 65 -10.28 -7.85 10.02
N SER A 66 -10.18 -9.08 10.53
CA SER A 66 -10.54 -9.39 11.93
C SER A 66 -9.48 -8.94 12.93
N ARG A 67 -8.21 -8.77 12.51
CA ARG A 67 -7.10 -8.35 13.36
C ARG A 67 -6.85 -6.85 13.32
N PHE A 68 -7.22 -6.19 12.25
CA PHE A 68 -7.11 -4.76 12.07
C PHE A 68 -8.34 -4.26 11.31
N THR A 69 -9.29 -3.75 12.06
CA THR A 69 -10.59 -3.33 11.57
C THR A 69 -10.58 -1.88 11.06
N PRO A 70 -11.60 -1.45 10.30
CA PRO A 70 -11.78 -0.02 10.00
C PRO A 70 -11.81 0.86 11.26
N ALA A 71 -12.42 0.39 12.34
CA ALA A 71 -12.47 1.11 13.61
C ALA A 71 -11.08 1.31 14.24
N ASP A 72 -10.20 0.30 14.15
CA ASP A 72 -8.82 0.41 14.63
C ASP A 72 -8.04 1.48 13.85
N PHE A 73 -8.23 1.53 12.52
CA PHE A 73 -7.60 2.56 11.71
C PHE A 73 -8.15 3.96 12.02
N VAL A 74 -9.46 4.09 12.21
CA VAL A 74 -10.11 5.35 12.65
C VAL A 74 -9.57 5.78 14.02
N ALA A 75 -9.38 4.85 14.96
CA ALA A 75 -8.79 5.15 16.25
C ALA A 75 -7.35 5.69 16.12
N LEU A 76 -6.54 5.12 15.21
CA LEU A 76 -5.20 5.62 14.90
C LEU A 76 -5.24 7.04 14.32
N VAL A 77 -6.13 7.31 13.36
CA VAL A 77 -6.33 8.63 12.76
C VAL A 77 -6.71 9.67 13.82
N LYS A 78 -7.63 9.31 14.73
CA LYS A 78 -8.02 10.16 15.88
C LYS A 78 -6.88 10.39 16.87
N LYS A 79 -6.08 9.36 17.17
CA LYS A 79 -4.89 9.47 18.04
C LYS A 79 -3.91 10.55 17.53
N HIS A 80 -3.81 10.70 16.22
CA HIS A 80 -2.97 11.72 15.58
C HIS A 80 -3.69 13.07 15.35
N GLY A 81 -4.89 13.25 15.87
CA GLY A 81 -5.64 14.51 15.77
C GLY A 81 -6.05 14.90 14.35
N ILE A 82 -6.15 13.92 13.45
CA ILE A 82 -6.52 14.16 12.05
C ILE A 82 -8.04 14.31 11.95
N ALA A 83 -8.51 15.47 11.49
CA ALA A 83 -9.90 15.72 11.22
C ALA A 83 -10.35 15.04 9.92
N PHE A 84 -11.54 14.46 9.95
CA PHE A 84 -12.11 13.73 8.81
C PHE A 84 -13.64 13.77 8.83
N HIS A 85 -14.24 13.50 7.69
CA HIS A 85 -15.69 13.40 7.53
C HIS A 85 -16.07 12.16 6.73
N GLU A 86 -17.31 11.75 6.90
CA GLU A 86 -17.96 10.77 6.02
C GLU A 86 -18.57 11.51 4.82
N LYS A 87 -18.27 11.05 3.61
CA LYS A 87 -18.78 11.64 2.38
C LYS A 87 -20.13 11.00 1.99
N HIS A 88 -20.09 9.74 1.59
CA HIS A 88 -21.26 8.94 1.27
C HIS A 88 -20.92 7.46 1.35
N LYS A 89 -21.92 6.62 1.60
CA LYS A 89 -21.75 5.16 1.69
C LYS A 89 -20.63 4.72 2.63
N GLY A 90 -20.49 5.40 3.77
CA GLY A 90 -19.48 5.06 4.78
C GLY A 90 -18.05 5.42 4.46
N GLN A 91 -17.76 6.10 3.35
CA GLN A 91 -16.40 6.49 2.94
C GLN A 91 -15.87 7.63 3.79
N LEU A 92 -14.70 7.46 4.39
CA LEU A 92 -14.06 8.47 5.23
C LEU A 92 -12.89 9.15 4.49
N PHE A 93 -12.90 10.49 4.56
CA PHE A 93 -11.90 11.35 3.93
C PHE A 93 -11.29 12.31 4.93
N CYS A 94 -10.01 12.64 4.79
CA CYS A 94 -9.40 13.73 5.53
C CYS A 94 -10.03 15.06 5.16
N ASP A 95 -10.23 15.93 6.14
CA ASP A 95 -10.81 17.26 5.92
C ASP A 95 -9.86 18.17 5.14
N ARG A 96 -8.57 18.14 5.47
CA ARG A 96 -7.57 19.02 4.89
C ARG A 96 -6.86 18.38 3.69
N SER A 97 -6.08 17.33 3.93
CA SER A 97 -5.19 16.76 2.92
C SER A 97 -4.81 15.31 3.23
N ALA A 98 -4.47 14.56 2.19
CA ALA A 98 -3.82 13.26 2.30
C ALA A 98 -2.45 13.34 3.01
N GLU A 99 -1.81 14.52 3.04
CA GLU A 99 -0.56 14.73 3.76
C GLU A 99 -0.67 14.46 5.25
N ASP A 100 -1.84 14.66 5.85
CA ASP A 100 -2.07 14.35 7.27
C ASP A 100 -1.88 12.86 7.56
N LEU A 101 -2.38 11.98 6.68
CA LEU A 101 -2.15 10.54 6.80
C LEU A 101 -0.69 10.16 6.50
N ILE A 102 -0.06 10.81 5.56
CA ILE A 102 1.35 10.56 5.26
C ILE A 102 2.20 10.94 6.47
N ALA A 103 1.95 12.09 7.08
CA ALA A 103 2.62 12.53 8.31
C ALA A 103 2.40 11.55 9.47
N MET A 104 1.17 11.05 9.66
CA MET A 104 0.84 10.02 10.63
C MET A 104 1.67 8.76 10.42
N LEU A 105 1.69 8.23 9.19
CA LEU A 105 2.45 7.01 8.87
C LEU A 105 3.96 7.20 9.09
N LEU A 106 4.49 8.39 8.81
CA LEU A 106 5.88 8.73 9.09
C LEU A 106 6.16 8.82 10.59
N ALA A 107 5.24 9.40 11.36
CA ALA A 107 5.36 9.48 12.82
C ALA A 107 5.33 8.09 13.47
N GLU A 108 4.45 7.19 13.04
CA GLU A 108 4.42 5.80 13.53
C GLU A 108 5.70 5.04 13.18
N CYS A 109 6.29 5.27 11.99
CA CYS A 109 7.59 4.73 11.64
C CYS A 109 8.71 5.30 12.54
N ALA A 110 8.71 6.60 12.78
CA ALA A 110 9.71 7.26 13.65
C ALA A 110 9.62 6.74 15.09
N ALA A 111 8.39 6.58 15.63
CA ALA A 111 8.16 5.98 16.94
C ALA A 111 8.72 4.56 17.05
N GLY A 112 8.70 3.80 15.96
CA GLY A 112 9.28 2.45 15.86
C GLY A 112 10.78 2.43 15.50
N GLY A 113 11.46 3.57 15.39
CA GLY A 113 12.88 3.62 14.99
C GLY A 113 13.14 3.04 13.60
N VAL A 114 12.17 3.12 12.69
CA VAL A 114 12.27 2.58 11.34
C VAL A 114 13.26 3.35 10.49
N GLU A 115 14.26 2.68 9.96
CA GLU A 115 15.17 3.24 8.97
C GLU A 115 14.50 3.28 7.59
N ARG A 116 14.79 4.31 6.80
CA ARG A 116 14.20 4.49 5.48
C ARG A 116 15.24 4.85 4.43
N TRP A 117 15.27 4.07 3.35
CA TRP A 117 16.05 4.34 2.16
C TRP A 117 15.10 4.64 0.98
N GLN A 118 14.93 5.90 0.69
CA GLN A 118 14.07 6.42 -0.37
C GLN A 118 14.67 7.72 -0.92
N PRO A 119 14.92 7.83 -2.23
CA PRO A 119 14.76 6.76 -3.22
C PRO A 119 15.79 5.65 -3.05
N CYS A 120 15.38 4.41 -3.27
CA CYS A 120 16.24 3.24 -3.31
C CYS A 120 15.54 2.08 -4.00
N GLY A 121 15.99 1.72 -5.19
CA GLY A 121 15.49 0.56 -5.92
C GLY A 121 16.04 -0.75 -5.36
N VAL A 122 15.23 -1.80 -5.42
CA VAL A 122 15.66 -3.18 -5.14
C VAL A 122 15.87 -3.89 -6.46
N LYS A 123 17.07 -4.44 -6.66
CA LYS A 123 17.47 -5.13 -7.88
C LYS A 123 17.16 -6.62 -7.81
N ASN A 124 17.49 -7.23 -6.68
CA ASN A 124 17.31 -8.65 -6.46
C ASN A 124 17.04 -8.98 -4.99
N ILE A 125 16.40 -10.12 -4.74
CA ILE A 125 16.18 -10.69 -3.42
C ILE A 125 16.56 -12.16 -3.51
N ARG A 126 17.48 -12.62 -2.65
CA ARG A 126 17.91 -14.01 -2.57
C ARG A 126 17.58 -14.58 -1.19
N PHE A 127 17.14 -15.83 -1.16
CA PHE A 127 17.04 -16.58 0.08
C PHE A 127 18.35 -17.30 0.33
N LEU A 128 18.90 -17.11 1.51
CA LEU A 128 20.09 -17.80 1.99
C LEU A 128 19.67 -18.89 2.96
N ALA A 129 19.72 -20.14 2.52
CA ALA A 129 19.47 -21.27 3.41
C ALA A 129 20.52 -21.27 4.53
N SER A 130 20.12 -21.70 5.73
CA SER A 130 21.06 -21.92 6.83
C SER A 130 22.13 -22.93 6.41
N SER A 131 23.39 -22.63 6.72
CA SER A 131 24.47 -23.58 6.49
C SER A 131 24.27 -24.82 7.37
N PRO A 132 24.39 -26.03 6.84
CA PRO A 132 24.32 -27.26 7.62
C PRO A 132 25.44 -27.37 8.70
N TYR A 133 26.45 -26.50 8.64
CA TYR A 133 27.58 -26.46 9.55
C TYR A 133 27.66 -25.22 10.44
N GLY A 134 26.62 -24.37 10.47
CA GLY A 134 26.65 -23.12 11.21
C GLY A 134 25.32 -22.75 11.85
N SER A 135 25.37 -22.00 12.95
CA SER A 135 24.25 -21.54 13.75
C SER A 135 23.46 -20.35 13.12
N CYS A 136 23.62 -20.07 11.84
CA CYS A 136 22.89 -18.99 11.18
C CYS A 136 21.48 -19.43 10.81
N ALA A 137 20.51 -18.74 11.33
CA ALA A 137 19.12 -18.84 10.87
C ALA A 137 19.05 -18.47 9.38
N SER A 138 18.10 -19.09 8.66
CA SER A 138 17.79 -18.71 7.27
C SER A 138 17.59 -17.20 7.16
N SER A 139 18.10 -16.58 6.12
CA SER A 139 18.05 -15.15 5.93
C SER A 139 17.79 -14.79 4.46
N TYR A 140 17.52 -13.53 4.23
CA TYR A 140 17.41 -12.96 2.90
C TYR A 140 18.55 -11.99 2.65
N GLU A 141 19.02 -11.97 1.42
CA GLU A 141 19.93 -10.96 0.92
C GLU A 141 19.24 -10.13 -0.15
N ILE A 142 19.33 -8.80 0.00
CA ILE A 142 18.67 -7.83 -0.86
C ILE A 142 19.73 -6.95 -1.50
N ASP A 143 19.85 -6.99 -2.83
CA ASP A 143 20.66 -6.06 -3.58
C ASP A 143 19.87 -4.81 -3.89
N SER A 144 20.37 -3.67 -3.46
CA SER A 144 19.73 -2.38 -3.66
C SER A 144 20.69 -1.37 -4.32
N ASP A 145 20.15 -0.19 -4.64
CA ASP A 145 20.97 0.92 -5.17
C ASP A 145 21.96 1.47 -4.13
N ARG A 146 21.72 1.18 -2.83
CA ARG A 146 22.60 1.61 -1.74
C ARG A 146 23.46 0.49 -1.16
N GLY A 147 23.56 -0.64 -1.88
CA GLY A 147 24.35 -1.80 -1.48
C GLY A 147 23.50 -3.00 -1.06
N THR A 148 24.18 -4.02 -0.57
CA THR A 148 23.60 -5.29 -0.17
C THR A 148 23.20 -5.29 1.30
N ILE A 149 22.01 -5.82 1.60
CA ILE A 149 21.42 -5.89 2.94
C ILE A 149 21.12 -7.35 3.25
N GLN A 150 21.39 -7.78 4.49
CA GLN A 150 20.94 -9.07 5.00
C GLN A 150 19.89 -8.89 6.09
N CYS A 151 18.84 -9.70 6.06
CA CYS A 151 17.74 -9.64 7.02
C CYS A 151 17.07 -11.01 7.20
N GLY A 152 16.46 -11.23 8.37
CA GLY A 152 15.77 -12.49 8.68
C GLY A 152 14.40 -12.63 8.01
N ALA A 153 13.79 -11.52 7.59
CA ALA A 153 12.47 -11.52 6.96
C ALA A 153 12.32 -10.37 5.96
N VAL A 154 11.55 -10.60 4.90
CA VAL A 154 11.24 -9.60 3.88
C VAL A 154 9.72 -9.48 3.72
N VAL A 155 9.22 -8.26 3.73
CA VAL A 155 7.81 -7.95 3.45
C VAL A 155 7.73 -7.24 2.11
N ILE A 156 7.03 -7.84 1.16
CA ILE A 156 6.76 -7.24 -0.14
C ILE A 156 5.49 -6.39 -0.04
N ALA A 157 5.66 -5.09 -0.02
CA ALA A 157 4.59 -4.08 0.09
C ALA A 157 4.63 -3.09 -1.09
N SER A 158 4.97 -3.59 -2.29
CA SER A 158 5.15 -2.78 -3.51
C SER A 158 3.85 -2.23 -4.09
N GLY A 159 2.69 -2.67 -3.59
CA GLY A 159 1.39 -2.34 -4.17
C GLY A 159 1.08 -3.13 -5.45
N GLY A 160 -0.01 -2.81 -6.09
CA GLY A 160 -0.47 -3.44 -7.33
C GLY A 160 -0.23 -2.57 -8.56
N LEU A 161 -0.69 -3.05 -9.72
CA LEU A 161 -0.45 -2.45 -11.04
C LEU A 161 -1.31 -1.20 -11.35
N SER A 162 -2.07 -0.69 -10.39
CA SER A 162 -2.90 0.50 -10.60
C SER A 162 -2.03 1.77 -10.72
N ILE A 163 -2.34 2.60 -11.69
CA ILE A 163 -1.73 3.91 -11.95
C ILE A 163 -0.20 3.78 -12.24
N PRO A 164 0.19 3.25 -13.40
CA PRO A 164 1.61 3.14 -13.78
C PRO A 164 2.37 4.47 -13.76
N LYS A 165 1.68 5.57 -14.05
CA LYS A 165 2.27 6.93 -14.09
C LYS A 165 2.89 7.39 -12.76
N ILE A 166 2.49 6.78 -11.63
CA ILE A 166 3.06 7.09 -10.31
C ILE A 166 4.00 5.98 -9.81
N GLY A 167 4.56 5.17 -10.70
CA GLY A 167 5.58 4.18 -10.38
C GLY A 167 5.07 2.80 -9.99
N ALA A 168 3.80 2.46 -10.27
CA ALA A 168 3.33 1.09 -10.07
C ALA A 168 4.05 0.11 -11.01
N THR A 169 4.56 -0.99 -10.45
CA THR A 169 5.29 -2.03 -11.17
C THR A 169 4.79 -3.42 -10.81
N ASP A 170 5.17 -4.41 -11.60
CA ASP A 170 4.90 -5.83 -11.36
C ASP A 170 5.90 -6.48 -10.38
N PHE A 171 6.74 -5.70 -9.72
CA PHE A 171 7.83 -6.18 -8.87
C PHE A 171 7.37 -7.26 -7.87
N GLY A 172 6.27 -7.03 -7.15
CA GLY A 172 5.75 -8.00 -6.18
C GLY A 172 5.36 -9.34 -6.82
N TYR A 173 4.79 -9.31 -8.01
CA TYR A 173 4.43 -10.54 -8.75
C TYR A 173 5.66 -11.27 -9.26
N ARG A 174 6.69 -10.56 -9.73
CA ARG A 174 7.96 -11.17 -10.14
C ARG A 174 8.66 -11.85 -8.97
N VAL A 175 8.71 -11.18 -7.81
CA VAL A 175 9.27 -11.77 -6.58
C VAL A 175 8.47 -13.00 -6.15
N ALA A 176 7.14 -12.95 -6.16
CA ALA A 176 6.32 -14.11 -5.84
C ALA A 176 6.64 -15.31 -6.74
N LYS A 177 6.74 -15.09 -8.05
CA LYS A 177 7.13 -16.14 -9.02
C LYS A 177 8.55 -16.66 -8.78
N GLN A 178 9.50 -15.79 -8.44
CA GLN A 178 10.87 -16.16 -8.12
C GLN A 178 10.95 -17.12 -6.94
N PHE A 179 10.01 -17.02 -5.99
CA PHE A 179 9.91 -17.89 -4.84
C PHE A 179 8.85 -19.00 -5.00
N ASP A 180 8.51 -19.34 -6.25
CA ASP A 180 7.55 -20.40 -6.61
C ASP A 180 6.17 -20.25 -5.95
N LEU A 181 5.78 -19.01 -5.59
CA LEU A 181 4.46 -18.74 -5.04
C LEU A 181 3.43 -18.62 -6.19
N PRO A 182 2.28 -19.26 -6.06
CA PRO A 182 1.23 -19.16 -7.08
C PRO A 182 0.70 -17.73 -7.15
N VAL A 183 0.64 -17.20 -8.37
CA VAL A 183 0.10 -15.86 -8.64
C VAL A 183 -1.14 -16.00 -9.49
N VAL A 184 -2.29 -15.64 -8.94
CA VAL A 184 -3.52 -15.46 -9.73
C VAL A 184 -3.35 -14.23 -10.61
N THR A 185 -3.60 -14.38 -11.90
CA THR A 185 -3.43 -13.29 -12.87
C THR A 185 -4.32 -12.10 -12.50
N PRO A 186 -3.74 -10.92 -12.24
CA PRO A 186 -4.53 -9.73 -11.93
C PRO A 186 -5.44 -9.34 -13.09
N ARG A 187 -6.67 -8.96 -12.77
CA ARG A 187 -7.63 -8.43 -13.74
C ARG A 187 -8.05 -7.03 -13.32
N PRO A 188 -8.15 -6.07 -14.25
CA PRO A 188 -8.70 -4.76 -13.94
C PRO A 188 -10.15 -4.90 -13.44
N ALA A 189 -10.45 -4.30 -12.30
CA ALA A 189 -11.79 -4.29 -11.71
C ALA A 189 -12.46 -2.91 -11.80
N LEU A 190 -11.66 -1.86 -11.98
CA LEU A 190 -12.13 -0.50 -12.23
C LEU A 190 -11.42 0.02 -13.48
N VAL A 191 -12.17 0.18 -14.55
CA VAL A 191 -11.68 0.69 -15.84
C VAL A 191 -12.50 1.90 -16.24
N PRO A 192 -11.88 2.95 -16.81
CA PRO A 192 -12.60 4.08 -17.35
C PRO A 192 -13.34 3.67 -18.63
N LEU A 193 -14.52 4.19 -18.82
CA LEU A 193 -15.11 4.25 -20.15
C LEU A 193 -14.39 5.33 -20.95
N THR A 194 -13.93 4.96 -22.14
CA THR A 194 -13.25 5.90 -23.04
C THR A 194 -14.13 6.17 -24.25
N PHE A 195 -14.15 7.42 -24.68
CA PHE A 195 -14.83 7.87 -25.89
C PHE A 195 -13.79 8.51 -26.79
N ASP A 196 -14.01 8.49 -28.08
CA ASP A 196 -13.23 9.32 -28.99
C ASP A 196 -13.52 10.81 -28.74
N GLU A 197 -12.56 11.67 -29.11
CA GLU A 197 -12.64 13.10 -28.81
C GLU A 197 -13.86 13.75 -29.47
N ALA A 198 -14.19 13.37 -30.71
CA ALA A 198 -15.33 13.91 -31.43
C ALA A 198 -16.67 13.53 -30.80
N ALA A 199 -16.81 12.27 -30.38
CA ALA A 199 -18.01 11.80 -29.69
C ALA A 199 -18.20 12.44 -28.33
N TRP A 200 -17.10 12.77 -27.63
CA TRP A 200 -17.14 13.37 -26.28
C TRP A 200 -17.29 14.89 -26.29
N ALA A 201 -16.84 15.57 -27.32
CA ALA A 201 -16.83 17.04 -27.39
C ALA A 201 -18.16 17.72 -26.98
N PRO A 202 -19.35 17.24 -27.39
CA PRO A 202 -20.62 17.84 -26.98
C PRO A 202 -20.90 17.74 -25.47
N PHE A 203 -20.28 16.78 -24.77
CA PHE A 203 -20.51 16.48 -23.36
C PHE A 203 -19.39 17.00 -22.44
N SER A 204 -18.34 17.59 -22.98
CA SER A 204 -17.16 18.04 -22.22
C SER A 204 -17.50 19.02 -21.10
N GLN A 205 -18.53 19.86 -21.30
CA GLN A 205 -19.01 20.81 -20.29
C GLN A 205 -19.74 20.15 -19.10
N LEU A 206 -20.12 18.88 -19.24
CA LEU A 206 -20.79 18.11 -18.18
C LEU A 206 -19.79 17.41 -17.25
N SER A 207 -18.51 17.67 -17.39
CA SER A 207 -17.46 17.09 -16.56
C SER A 207 -17.72 17.37 -15.07
N GLY A 208 -17.76 16.30 -14.27
CA GLY A 208 -18.04 16.37 -12.83
C GLY A 208 -19.52 16.25 -12.45
N LEU A 209 -20.44 16.17 -13.39
CA LEU A 209 -21.84 15.86 -13.09
C LEU A 209 -22.01 14.36 -12.79
N SER A 210 -22.89 14.07 -11.85
CA SER A 210 -23.32 12.70 -11.53
C SER A 210 -24.82 12.62 -11.63
N LEU A 211 -25.32 11.64 -12.37
CA LEU A 211 -26.74 11.38 -12.51
C LEU A 211 -27.06 9.97 -11.99
N PRO A 212 -28.13 9.80 -11.19
CA PRO A 212 -28.66 8.49 -10.89
C PRO A 212 -29.22 7.89 -12.18
N VAL A 213 -28.82 6.67 -12.50
CA VAL A 213 -29.35 5.90 -13.63
C VAL A 213 -29.85 4.56 -13.13
N SER A 214 -30.95 4.08 -13.68
CA SER A 214 -31.56 2.78 -13.38
C SER A 214 -31.57 1.91 -14.63
#